data_81bba7b39544205bbd50a4902d0bd2c0
#
_entry.id   81bba7b39544205bbd50a4902d0bd2c0
#
_cell.length_a   1.000
_cell.length_b   1.000
_cell.length_c   1.000
_cell.angle_alpha   90.00
_cell.angle_beta   90.00
_cell.angle_gamma   90.00
#
_symmetry.space_group_name_H-M   'P 1'
#
loop_
_entity.id
_entity.type
_entity.pdbx_description
1 polymer ?
#
loop_
_entity_poly.entity_id
_entity_poly.type
_entity_poly.pdbx_seq_one_letter_code
_entity_poly.pdbx_strand_id
1 'polypeptide(L)'
;VITKNNEVILKKAAGYADLQNKVSNDFDTKFATASAGKVFVAVGILQLIEKGLLAFETTIGEILDIDLKQIDINITIKQLLTHTSGIPDYFDESVMSEYEELWIDFPNYKIRSNQDLLPLFVDKPMMYPRGSRFQYNNTGFVVLALVIEKLTGMEFDKYLTDQVFKPCEMYSTGYYELDMLPAKCAANYIYDERRNTYRTNIFSVDAKGTGAGGAFTTVADIESFWNCLLSYQLLSESMTKNMLSNHSGKDGCYGYGIWLRKTNSHFVPYFQGSDPGVSFITSYDISQQLMVVLVSNYGDNVWELLRDINNNLYSN
;
A
#
# COMPACT_ATOMS: atom_id res chain seq x y z
N VAL A 1 -16.40 7.04 -2.45
CA VAL A 1 -17.09 6.76 -3.73
C VAL A 1 -17.53 5.31 -3.75
N ILE A 2 -18.73 5.05 -4.24
CA ILE A 2 -19.26 3.71 -4.49
C ILE A 2 -19.78 3.68 -5.92
N THR A 3 -19.32 2.72 -6.73
CA THR A 3 -19.83 2.49 -8.08
C THR A 3 -20.32 1.04 -8.22
N LYS A 4 -21.36 0.85 -9.02
CA LYS A 4 -21.87 -0.49 -9.38
C LYS A 4 -22.24 -0.50 -10.87
N ASN A 5 -21.79 -1.53 -11.60
CA ASN A 5 -21.97 -1.62 -13.05
C ASN A 5 -21.48 -0.35 -13.80
N ASN A 6 -20.35 0.23 -13.35
CA ASN A 6 -19.78 1.49 -13.84
C ASN A 6 -20.67 2.74 -13.62
N GLU A 7 -21.71 2.65 -12.81
CA GLU A 7 -22.54 3.80 -12.43
C GLU A 7 -22.23 4.22 -11.00
N VAL A 8 -22.13 5.54 -10.78
CA VAL A 8 -21.89 6.09 -9.44
C VAL A 8 -23.15 5.99 -8.60
N ILE A 9 -23.13 5.14 -7.54
CA ILE A 9 -24.22 5.03 -6.57
C ILE A 9 -24.11 6.14 -5.51
N LEU A 10 -22.88 6.38 -5.03
CA LEU A 10 -22.60 7.39 -4.01
C LEU A 10 -21.26 8.06 -4.30
N LYS A 11 -21.26 9.38 -4.29
CA LYS A 11 -20.06 10.22 -4.37
C LYS A 11 -20.20 11.34 -3.36
N LYS A 12 -19.35 11.35 -2.32
CA LYS A 12 -19.40 12.35 -1.26
C LYS A 12 -18.00 12.72 -0.80
N ALA A 13 -17.75 14.02 -0.63
CA ALA A 13 -16.58 14.58 0.05
C ALA A 13 -17.06 15.39 1.25
N ALA A 14 -16.29 15.40 2.33
CA ALA A 14 -16.57 16.14 3.55
C ALA A 14 -15.27 16.47 4.30
N GLY A 15 -15.33 17.39 5.27
CA GLY A 15 -14.17 17.81 6.06
C GLY A 15 -13.19 18.67 5.28
N TYR A 16 -11.99 18.85 5.85
CA TYR A 16 -10.97 19.76 5.32
C TYR A 16 -9.72 19.00 4.91
N ALA A 17 -9.23 19.31 3.71
CA ALA A 17 -7.90 18.93 3.24
C ALA A 17 -6.81 19.73 3.99
N ASP A 18 -7.11 20.98 4.33
CA ASP A 18 -6.28 21.83 5.17
C ASP A 18 -7.18 22.49 6.23
N LEU A 19 -7.05 22.00 7.47
CA LEU A 19 -7.89 22.46 8.59
C LEU A 19 -7.57 23.90 8.97
N GLN A 20 -6.31 24.29 8.94
CA GLN A 20 -5.85 25.62 9.35
C GLN A 20 -6.36 26.71 8.38
N ASN A 21 -6.28 26.43 7.09
CA ASN A 21 -6.74 27.35 6.04
C ASN A 21 -8.18 27.11 5.60
N LYS A 22 -8.89 26.15 6.23
CA LYS A 22 -10.29 25.77 5.94
C LYS A 22 -10.52 25.42 4.46
N VAL A 23 -9.53 24.75 3.83
CA VAL A 23 -9.66 24.21 2.48
C VAL A 23 -10.44 22.92 2.55
N SER A 24 -11.63 22.85 1.98
CA SER A 24 -12.48 21.66 2.00
C SER A 24 -11.88 20.53 1.17
N ASN A 25 -12.13 19.29 1.58
CA ASN A 25 -11.90 18.12 0.74
C ASN A 25 -12.85 18.17 -0.48
N ASP A 26 -12.32 17.84 -1.63
CA ASP A 26 -13.07 17.66 -2.87
C ASP A 26 -12.67 16.34 -3.57
N PHE A 27 -13.20 16.10 -4.78
CA PHE A 27 -12.92 14.86 -5.52
C PHE A 27 -11.55 14.83 -6.20
N ASP A 28 -10.87 15.98 -6.27
CA ASP A 28 -9.51 16.10 -6.77
C ASP A 28 -8.47 16.11 -5.63
N THR A 29 -8.94 16.07 -4.39
CA THR A 29 -8.05 15.99 -3.22
C THR A 29 -7.24 14.68 -3.28
N LYS A 30 -5.92 14.81 -3.15
CA LYS A 30 -4.99 13.70 -3.08
C LYS A 30 -4.82 13.30 -1.62
N PHE A 31 -5.17 12.06 -1.31
CA PHE A 31 -5.07 11.49 0.03
C PHE A 31 -3.90 10.53 0.13
N ALA A 32 -3.22 10.51 1.27
CA ALA A 32 -2.23 9.49 1.56
C ALA A 32 -2.88 8.11 1.64
N THR A 33 -2.17 7.10 1.15
CA THR A 33 -2.66 5.72 1.05
C THR A 33 -2.17 4.81 2.16
N ALA A 34 -1.17 5.26 2.94
CA ALA A 34 -0.46 4.38 3.87
C ALA A 34 -0.06 3.06 3.17
N SER A 35 -0.22 1.92 3.85
CA SER A 35 0.11 0.58 3.33
C SER A 35 -0.65 0.16 2.07
N ALA A 36 -1.74 0.85 1.67
CA ALA A 36 -2.43 0.55 0.42
C ALA A 36 -1.53 0.70 -0.82
N GLY A 37 -0.46 1.52 -0.74
CA GLY A 37 0.55 1.66 -1.79
C GLY A 37 1.30 0.37 -2.15
N LYS A 38 1.30 -0.64 -1.29
CA LYS A 38 1.94 -1.95 -1.55
C LYS A 38 1.41 -2.63 -2.83
N VAL A 39 0.14 -2.42 -3.16
CA VAL A 39 -0.45 -3.00 -4.37
C VAL A 39 0.26 -2.51 -5.64
N PHE A 40 0.69 -1.25 -5.68
CA PHE A 40 1.40 -0.69 -6.83
C PHE A 40 2.80 -1.32 -6.98
N VAL A 41 3.50 -1.52 -5.87
CA VAL A 41 4.80 -2.23 -5.85
C VAL A 41 4.64 -3.66 -6.34
N ALA A 42 3.60 -4.37 -5.86
CA ALA A 42 3.30 -5.73 -6.32
C ALA A 42 3.07 -5.78 -7.84
N VAL A 43 2.26 -4.87 -8.40
CA VAL A 43 2.06 -4.78 -9.85
C VAL A 43 3.38 -4.54 -10.57
N GLY A 44 4.24 -3.64 -10.08
CA GLY A 44 5.56 -3.38 -10.65
C GLY A 44 6.44 -4.64 -10.70
N ILE A 45 6.48 -5.41 -9.61
CA ILE A 45 7.22 -6.69 -9.55
C ILE A 45 6.63 -7.71 -10.53
N LEU A 46 5.31 -7.85 -10.58
CA LEU A 46 4.65 -8.80 -11.49
C LEU A 46 4.89 -8.44 -12.96
N GLN A 47 4.97 -7.15 -13.31
CA GLN A 47 5.38 -6.70 -14.63
C GLN A 47 6.83 -7.11 -14.97
N LEU A 48 7.76 -7.04 -14.00
CA LEU A 48 9.13 -7.48 -14.19
C LEU A 48 9.21 -9.00 -14.37
N ILE A 49 8.35 -9.77 -13.70
CA ILE A 49 8.23 -11.22 -13.91
C ILE A 49 7.71 -11.52 -15.32
N GLU A 50 6.68 -10.84 -15.80
CA GLU A 50 6.14 -11.03 -17.15
C GLU A 50 7.15 -10.64 -18.24
N LYS A 51 8.01 -9.66 -17.97
CA LYS A 51 9.12 -9.28 -18.86
C LYS A 51 10.29 -10.28 -18.82
N GLY A 52 10.25 -11.31 -17.96
CA GLY A 52 11.30 -12.31 -17.80
C GLY A 52 12.57 -11.78 -17.12
N LEU A 53 12.49 -10.65 -16.44
CA LEU A 53 13.63 -10.05 -15.73
C LEU A 53 13.86 -10.67 -14.34
N LEU A 54 12.85 -11.32 -13.79
CA LEU A 54 12.94 -12.15 -12.59
C LEU A 54 11.84 -13.22 -12.57
N ALA A 55 11.91 -14.18 -11.64
CA ALA A 55 10.88 -15.19 -11.42
C ALA A 55 10.37 -15.13 -9.98
N PHE A 56 9.24 -15.79 -9.70
CA PHE A 56 8.71 -15.89 -8.34
C PHE A 56 9.71 -16.53 -7.36
N GLU A 57 10.52 -17.48 -7.86
CA GLU A 57 11.50 -18.22 -7.06
C GLU A 57 12.89 -17.54 -7.04
N THR A 58 13.08 -16.46 -7.80
CA THR A 58 14.34 -15.68 -7.72
C THR A 58 14.53 -15.17 -6.30
N THR A 59 15.74 -15.30 -5.78
CA THR A 59 16.06 -14.90 -4.41
C THR A 59 16.59 -13.47 -4.35
N ILE A 60 16.44 -12.84 -3.19
CA ILE A 60 16.98 -11.47 -2.99
C ILE A 60 18.50 -11.44 -3.11
N GLY A 61 19.20 -12.54 -2.73
CA GLY A 61 20.64 -12.62 -2.87
C GLY A 61 21.14 -12.73 -4.30
N GLU A 62 20.31 -13.17 -5.25
CA GLU A 62 20.63 -13.18 -6.68
C GLU A 62 20.54 -11.79 -7.30
N ILE A 63 19.81 -10.84 -6.66
CA ILE A 63 19.52 -9.54 -7.25
C ILE A 63 20.24 -8.41 -6.53
N LEU A 64 20.19 -8.39 -5.18
CA LEU A 64 20.61 -7.26 -4.39
C LEU A 64 22.09 -7.32 -4.02
N ASP A 65 22.84 -6.30 -4.40
CA ASP A 65 24.24 -6.08 -4.04
C ASP A 65 24.36 -5.22 -2.78
N ILE A 66 23.63 -5.58 -1.73
CA ILE A 66 23.68 -4.89 -0.44
C ILE A 66 24.01 -5.86 0.67
N ASP A 67 24.69 -5.38 1.71
CA ASP A 67 25.01 -6.20 2.88
C ASP A 67 23.73 -6.42 3.72
N LEU A 68 23.10 -7.56 3.53
CA LEU A 68 21.89 -7.98 4.22
C LEU A 68 22.15 -8.61 5.60
N LYS A 69 23.43 -8.70 6.01
CA LYS A 69 23.88 -9.17 7.35
C LYS A 69 23.24 -10.48 7.80
N GLN A 70 22.23 -10.41 8.69
CA GLN A 70 21.56 -11.59 9.26
C GLN A 70 20.33 -12.05 8.47
N ILE A 71 19.95 -11.33 7.43
CA ILE A 71 18.79 -11.68 6.62
C ILE A 71 19.12 -12.85 5.70
N ASP A 72 18.24 -13.86 5.66
CA ASP A 72 18.38 -14.99 4.76
C ASP A 72 18.29 -14.55 3.29
N ILE A 73 19.43 -14.56 2.61
CA ILE A 73 19.53 -14.17 1.19
C ILE A 73 18.74 -15.08 0.24
N ASN A 74 18.30 -16.25 0.69
CA ASN A 74 17.47 -17.18 -0.08
C ASN A 74 15.96 -16.89 0.02
N ILE A 75 15.55 -15.78 0.63
CA ILE A 75 14.18 -15.30 0.57
C ILE A 75 13.82 -15.06 -0.90
N THR A 76 12.67 -15.62 -1.34
CA THR A 76 12.21 -15.48 -2.73
C THR A 76 11.29 -14.26 -2.89
N ILE A 77 11.19 -13.76 -4.13
CA ILE A 77 10.24 -12.69 -4.51
C ILE A 77 8.81 -13.09 -4.12
N LYS A 78 8.42 -14.34 -4.34
CA LYS A 78 7.11 -14.86 -3.94
C LYS A 78 6.88 -14.73 -2.44
N GLN A 79 7.87 -15.08 -1.62
CA GLN A 79 7.75 -15.01 -0.17
C GLN A 79 7.58 -13.57 0.34
N LEU A 80 8.20 -12.59 -0.31
CA LEU A 80 8.00 -11.17 -0.03
C LEU A 80 6.59 -10.72 -0.43
N LEU A 81 6.16 -11.04 -1.67
CA LEU A 81 4.83 -10.68 -2.18
C LEU A 81 3.67 -11.26 -1.35
N THR A 82 3.91 -12.36 -0.64
CA THR A 82 2.88 -13.11 0.11
C THR A 82 3.02 -13.00 1.63
N HIS A 83 3.91 -12.14 2.13
CA HIS A 83 4.19 -11.99 3.56
C HIS A 83 4.56 -13.29 4.29
N THR A 84 5.34 -14.16 3.61
CA THR A 84 5.80 -15.43 4.16
C THR A 84 7.33 -15.51 4.29
N SER A 85 8.02 -14.39 4.11
CA SER A 85 9.50 -14.34 4.07
C SER A 85 10.16 -14.56 5.43
N GLY A 86 9.52 -14.19 6.53
CA GLY A 86 10.15 -14.17 7.86
C GLY A 86 11.22 -13.10 8.04
N ILE A 87 11.38 -12.20 7.06
CA ILE A 87 12.32 -11.07 7.16
C ILE A 87 11.95 -10.19 8.36
N PRO A 88 12.95 -9.68 9.15
CA PRO A 88 12.65 -8.81 10.27
C PRO A 88 11.91 -7.56 9.82
N ASP A 89 10.81 -7.25 10.49
CA ASP A 89 10.04 -6.05 10.18
C ASP A 89 10.63 -4.84 10.92
N TYR A 90 10.75 -3.71 10.19
CA TYR A 90 11.15 -2.45 10.82
C TYR A 90 10.02 -1.91 11.71
N PHE A 91 8.77 -2.16 11.36
CA PHE A 91 7.57 -1.89 12.15
C PHE A 91 6.69 -3.16 12.20
N ASP A 92 6.90 -3.97 13.22
CA ASP A 92 6.13 -5.20 13.46
C ASP A 92 4.82 -4.87 14.18
N GLU A 93 3.72 -4.76 13.43
CA GLU A 93 2.38 -4.44 13.94
C GLU A 93 1.85 -5.47 14.96
N SER A 94 2.49 -6.64 15.10
CA SER A 94 2.10 -7.63 16.11
C SER A 94 2.63 -7.31 17.51
N VAL A 95 3.62 -6.44 17.63
CA VAL A 95 4.30 -6.07 18.88
C VAL A 95 4.45 -4.57 19.10
N MET A 96 4.38 -3.77 18.03
CA MET A 96 4.44 -2.31 18.07
C MET A 96 3.06 -1.73 17.79
N SER A 97 2.58 -0.84 18.64
CA SER A 97 1.26 -0.20 18.46
C SER A 97 1.35 1.20 17.85
N GLU A 98 2.46 1.89 18.09
CA GLU A 98 2.64 3.28 17.73
C GLU A 98 3.76 3.44 16.70
N TYR A 99 3.42 3.87 15.48
CA TYR A 99 4.40 4.10 14.41
C TYR A 99 5.43 5.17 14.80
N GLU A 100 5.03 6.12 15.64
CA GLU A 100 5.91 7.19 16.15
C GLU A 100 7.08 6.68 17.00
N GLU A 101 7.01 5.45 17.55
CA GLU A 101 8.11 4.83 18.31
C GLU A 101 9.38 4.65 17.47
N LEU A 102 9.24 4.48 16.16
CA LEU A 102 10.37 4.39 15.23
C LEU A 102 11.23 5.66 15.21
N TRP A 103 10.61 6.81 15.47
CA TRP A 103 11.23 8.12 15.29
C TRP A 103 11.89 8.67 16.55
N ILE A 104 11.84 7.94 17.66
CA ILE A 104 12.51 8.33 18.93
C ILE A 104 14.03 8.35 18.73
N ASP A 105 14.57 7.29 18.14
CA ASP A 105 16.01 7.13 17.93
C ASP A 105 16.45 7.37 16.48
N PHE A 106 15.52 7.38 15.53
CA PHE A 106 15.79 7.55 14.11
C PHE A 106 14.90 8.64 13.51
N PRO A 107 15.44 9.82 13.16
CA PRO A 107 14.61 10.93 12.70
C PRO A 107 13.88 10.62 11.40
N ASN A 108 12.56 10.77 11.40
CA ASN A 108 11.69 10.46 10.25
C ASN A 108 12.04 11.25 8.98
N TYR A 109 12.55 12.49 9.13
CA TYR A 109 12.94 13.34 8.00
C TYR A 109 14.12 12.78 7.18
N LYS A 110 14.83 11.77 7.68
CA LYS A 110 15.88 11.05 6.96
C LYS A 110 15.33 9.99 6.01
N ILE A 111 14.09 9.56 6.18
CA ILE A 111 13.48 8.51 5.34
C ILE A 111 12.91 9.17 4.08
N ARG A 112 13.68 9.14 2.99
CA ARG A 112 13.30 9.67 1.67
C ARG A 112 13.48 8.65 0.55
N SER A 113 14.06 7.48 0.87
CA SER A 113 14.27 6.36 -0.05
C SER A 113 14.10 5.02 0.67
N ASN A 114 13.98 3.93 -0.08
CA ASN A 114 13.92 2.57 0.49
C ASN A 114 15.22 2.22 1.22
N GLN A 115 16.36 2.71 0.77
CA GLN A 115 17.67 2.47 1.38
C GLN A 115 17.78 3.08 2.78
N ASP A 116 17.10 4.19 3.03
CA ASP A 116 17.14 4.86 4.34
C ASP A 116 16.49 4.02 5.45
N LEU A 117 15.65 3.04 5.11
CA LEU A 117 15.04 2.10 6.06
C LEU A 117 15.94 0.92 6.43
N LEU A 118 17.01 0.63 5.66
CA LEU A 118 17.91 -0.51 5.92
C LEU A 118 18.42 -0.58 7.36
N PRO A 119 18.89 0.55 7.98
CA PRO A 119 19.39 0.50 9.36
C PRO A 119 18.36 0.05 10.40
N LEU A 120 17.05 0.13 10.09
CA LEU A 120 15.99 -0.24 11.02
C LEU A 120 15.74 -1.76 11.08
N PHE A 121 16.28 -2.55 10.13
CA PHE A 121 15.99 -3.98 10.09
C PHE A 121 17.15 -4.92 9.74
N VAL A 122 18.21 -4.47 9.03
CA VAL A 122 19.27 -5.39 8.53
C VAL A 122 20.05 -6.10 9.63
N ASP A 123 20.18 -5.50 10.81
CA ASP A 123 20.88 -6.08 11.97
C ASP A 123 19.97 -6.94 12.87
N LYS A 124 18.67 -7.01 12.56
CA LYS A 124 17.71 -7.83 13.33
C LYS A 124 17.75 -9.29 12.85
N PRO A 125 17.57 -10.29 13.75
CA PRO A 125 17.45 -11.67 13.35
C PRO A 125 16.16 -11.93 12.58
N MET A 126 16.15 -12.97 11.74
CA MET A 126 14.93 -13.45 11.09
C MET A 126 13.81 -13.70 12.13
N MET A 127 12.59 -13.28 11.85
CA MET A 127 11.43 -13.46 12.75
C MET A 127 11.04 -14.94 12.85
N TYR A 128 11.14 -15.67 11.75
CA TYR A 128 10.87 -17.11 11.64
C TYR A 128 11.51 -17.64 10.34
N PRO A 129 11.63 -18.97 10.18
CA PRO A 129 12.14 -19.55 8.94
C PRO A 129 11.27 -19.16 7.74
N ARG A 130 11.92 -18.73 6.64
CA ARG A 130 11.22 -18.34 5.42
C ARG A 130 10.24 -19.42 4.94
N GLY A 131 9.05 -18.99 4.50
CA GLY A 131 7.99 -19.87 3.99
C GLY A 131 7.20 -20.63 5.06
N SER A 132 7.53 -20.49 6.36
CA SER A 132 6.91 -21.31 7.42
C SER A 132 5.52 -20.84 7.85
N ARG A 133 5.22 -19.56 7.71
CA ARG A 133 3.91 -18.99 8.06
C ARG A 133 3.67 -17.65 7.36
N PHE A 134 2.42 -17.25 7.34
CA PHE A 134 2.01 -15.90 6.95
C PHE A 134 2.12 -14.96 8.15
N GLN A 135 2.76 -13.81 7.96
CA GLN A 135 2.71 -12.67 8.89
C GLN A 135 2.93 -11.39 8.09
N TYR A 136 1.97 -10.48 8.13
CA TYR A 136 2.08 -9.20 7.45
C TYR A 136 3.41 -8.52 7.78
N ASN A 137 4.07 -7.92 6.79
CA ASN A 137 5.43 -7.44 6.93
C ASN A 137 5.69 -6.25 6.00
N ASN A 138 6.11 -5.13 6.58
CA ASN A 138 6.39 -3.88 5.85
C ASN A 138 7.74 -3.94 5.14
N THR A 139 8.77 -4.47 5.81
CA THR A 139 10.12 -4.60 5.26
C THR A 139 10.15 -5.38 3.95
N GLY A 140 9.33 -6.42 3.83
CA GLY A 140 9.25 -7.21 2.59
C GLY A 140 8.95 -6.36 1.36
N PHE A 141 8.11 -5.35 1.48
CA PHE A 141 7.77 -4.45 0.38
C PHE A 141 8.81 -3.34 0.15
N VAL A 142 9.54 -2.94 1.18
CA VAL A 142 10.74 -2.11 1.02
C VAL A 142 11.78 -2.85 0.17
N VAL A 143 12.02 -4.13 0.47
CA VAL A 143 12.94 -4.99 -0.29
C VAL A 143 12.46 -5.19 -1.74
N LEU A 144 11.15 -5.37 -1.98
CA LEU A 144 10.61 -5.45 -3.34
C LEU A 144 10.82 -4.14 -4.13
N ALA A 145 10.71 -2.99 -3.48
CA ALA A 145 11.02 -1.71 -4.13
C ALA A 145 12.52 -1.59 -4.47
N LEU A 146 13.42 -2.03 -3.58
CA LEU A 146 14.86 -2.12 -3.88
C LEU A 146 15.16 -3.08 -5.05
N VAL A 147 14.39 -4.17 -5.19
CA VAL A 147 14.49 -5.07 -6.35
C VAL A 147 14.08 -4.35 -7.65
N ILE A 148 13.00 -3.57 -7.64
CA ILE A 148 12.62 -2.74 -8.79
C ILE A 148 13.78 -1.79 -9.16
N GLU A 149 14.32 -1.07 -8.19
CA GLU A 149 15.42 -0.11 -8.40
C GLU A 149 16.66 -0.80 -8.99
N LYS A 150 17.05 -1.95 -8.45
CA LYS A 150 18.21 -2.71 -8.90
C LYS A 150 18.07 -3.19 -10.33
N LEU A 151 16.90 -3.76 -10.69
CA LEU A 151 16.70 -4.35 -12.01
C LEU A 151 16.47 -3.31 -13.12
N THR A 152 15.91 -2.16 -12.75
CA THR A 152 15.53 -1.14 -13.74
C THR A 152 16.51 0.02 -13.84
N GLY A 153 17.34 0.22 -12.83
CA GLY A 153 18.21 1.40 -12.71
C GLY A 153 17.43 2.70 -12.45
N MET A 154 16.16 2.60 -12.10
CA MET A 154 15.27 3.74 -11.82
C MET A 154 14.88 3.73 -10.34
N GLU A 155 14.59 4.90 -9.77
CA GLU A 155 13.89 4.97 -8.48
C GLU A 155 12.54 4.26 -8.60
N PHE A 156 12.11 3.55 -7.54
CA PHE A 156 10.89 2.72 -7.61
C PHE A 156 9.64 3.52 -7.93
N ASP A 157 9.51 4.72 -7.35
CA ASP A 157 8.36 5.61 -7.56
C ASP A 157 8.30 6.16 -8.99
N LYS A 158 9.47 6.42 -9.59
CA LYS A 158 9.54 6.78 -11.01
C LYS A 158 9.15 5.61 -11.91
N TYR A 159 9.62 4.39 -11.58
CA TYR A 159 9.19 3.19 -12.30
C TYR A 159 7.67 3.00 -12.22
N LEU A 160 7.09 3.10 -11.01
CA LEU A 160 5.63 2.98 -10.82
C LEU A 160 4.87 4.09 -11.56
N THR A 161 5.39 5.32 -11.56
CA THR A 161 4.81 6.42 -12.31
C THR A 161 4.76 6.10 -13.81
N ASP A 162 5.85 5.60 -14.37
CA ASP A 162 5.96 5.37 -15.81
C ASP A 162 5.27 4.07 -16.28
N GLN A 163 5.25 3.01 -15.42
CA GLN A 163 4.77 1.68 -15.82
C GLN A 163 3.39 1.31 -15.21
N VAL A 164 2.93 2.02 -14.18
CA VAL A 164 1.65 1.73 -13.51
C VAL A 164 0.72 2.94 -13.60
N PHE A 165 1.17 4.13 -13.13
CA PHE A 165 0.26 5.26 -12.99
C PHE A 165 -0.10 5.89 -14.35
N LYS A 166 0.88 6.24 -15.17
CA LYS A 166 0.63 6.85 -16.49
C LYS A 166 -0.19 5.97 -17.44
N PRO A 167 0.09 4.65 -17.57
CA PRO A 167 -0.73 3.77 -18.41
C PRO A 167 -2.20 3.69 -17.97
N CYS A 168 -2.47 3.93 -16.70
CA CYS A 168 -3.83 3.95 -16.13
C CYS A 168 -4.42 5.36 -16.02
N GLU A 169 -3.77 6.36 -16.60
CA GLU A 169 -4.19 7.78 -16.52
C GLU A 169 -4.31 8.32 -15.08
N MET A 170 -3.55 7.74 -14.13
CA MET A 170 -3.51 8.12 -12.72
C MET A 170 -2.56 9.32 -12.50
N TYR A 171 -2.87 10.45 -13.13
CA TYR A 171 -1.99 11.62 -13.13
C TYR A 171 -1.93 12.38 -11.78
N SER A 172 -2.80 12.05 -10.85
CA SER A 172 -2.84 12.61 -9.49
C SER A 172 -2.24 11.69 -8.43
N THR A 173 -1.63 10.57 -8.86
CA THR A 173 -1.00 9.58 -7.97
C THR A 173 0.52 9.67 -8.02
N GLY A 174 1.16 9.58 -6.84
CA GLY A 174 2.62 9.59 -6.75
C GLY A 174 3.12 9.48 -5.33
N TYR A 175 4.44 9.31 -5.20
CA TYR A 175 5.15 9.32 -3.92
C TYR A 175 5.83 10.67 -3.74
N TYR A 176 5.31 11.48 -2.82
CA TYR A 176 5.77 12.86 -2.60
C TYR A 176 6.47 13.01 -1.26
N GLU A 177 7.42 13.92 -1.18
CA GLU A 177 8.02 14.33 0.09
C GLU A 177 7.05 15.24 0.85
N LEU A 178 6.86 14.99 2.15
CA LEU A 178 5.87 15.71 2.96
C LEU A 178 6.14 17.21 3.08
N ASP A 179 7.41 17.60 2.93
CA ASP A 179 7.85 19.01 2.93
C ASP A 179 7.82 19.64 1.52
N MET A 180 7.42 18.89 0.47
CA MET A 180 7.32 19.34 -0.92
C MET A 180 6.06 18.80 -1.61
N LEU A 181 4.95 18.72 -0.89
CA LEU A 181 3.69 18.20 -1.43
C LEU A 181 3.19 19.06 -2.60
N PRO A 182 2.76 18.45 -3.71
CA PRO A 182 2.10 19.18 -4.80
C PRO A 182 0.73 19.71 -4.36
N ALA A 183 0.19 20.61 -5.16
CA ALA A 183 -1.15 21.16 -4.91
C ALA A 183 -2.21 20.06 -4.75
N LYS A 184 -3.24 20.34 -3.94
CA LYS A 184 -4.38 19.48 -3.64
C LYS A 184 -4.05 18.22 -2.81
N CYS A 185 -2.86 18.09 -2.23
CA CYS A 185 -2.62 17.05 -1.22
C CYS A 185 -3.30 17.46 0.09
N ALA A 186 -4.05 16.54 0.68
CA ALA A 186 -4.58 16.74 2.02
C ALA A 186 -3.44 16.63 3.05
N ALA A 187 -3.43 17.51 4.04
CA ALA A 187 -2.71 17.28 5.27
C ALA A 187 -3.41 16.19 6.07
N ASN A 188 -2.66 15.34 6.75
CA ASN A 188 -3.22 14.29 7.58
C ASN A 188 -3.16 14.71 9.06
N TYR A 189 -4.20 14.45 9.81
CA TYR A 189 -4.43 14.99 11.14
C TYR A 189 -4.58 13.91 12.19
N ILE A 190 -3.85 14.09 13.30
CA ILE A 190 -3.92 13.27 14.51
C ILE A 190 -4.61 14.13 15.58
N TYR A 191 -5.62 13.57 16.25
CA TYR A 191 -6.23 14.25 17.38
C TYR A 191 -5.33 14.17 18.61
N ASP A 192 -4.94 15.33 19.14
CA ASP A 192 -4.15 15.45 20.38
C ASP A 192 -5.12 15.66 21.55
N GLU A 193 -5.39 14.60 22.30
CA GLU A 193 -6.31 14.63 23.45
C GLU A 193 -5.86 15.62 24.54
N ARG A 194 -4.54 15.76 24.77
CA ARG A 194 -4.00 16.65 25.80
C ARG A 194 -4.27 18.12 25.48
N ARG A 195 -4.21 18.48 24.19
CA ARG A 195 -4.42 19.85 23.71
C ARG A 195 -5.85 20.09 23.22
N ASN A 196 -6.67 19.04 23.14
CA ASN A 196 -8.02 19.06 22.59
C ASN A 196 -8.07 19.71 21.19
N THR A 197 -7.13 19.31 20.33
CA THR A 197 -6.99 19.85 18.97
C THR A 197 -6.33 18.86 18.04
N TYR A 198 -6.35 19.15 16.73
CA TYR A 198 -5.65 18.36 15.74
C TYR A 198 -4.24 18.91 15.50
N ARG A 199 -3.28 18.00 15.29
CA ARG A 199 -1.93 18.28 14.77
C ARG A 199 -1.72 17.51 13.47
N THR A 200 -0.84 17.98 12.60
CA THR A 200 -0.45 17.23 11.40
C THR A 200 0.45 16.05 11.75
N ASN A 201 0.48 15.05 10.89
CA ASN A 201 1.27 13.83 11.08
C ASN A 201 2.71 13.92 10.56
N ILE A 202 3.20 15.09 10.13
CA ILE A 202 4.49 15.23 9.43
C ILE A 202 5.71 14.75 10.23
N PHE A 203 5.58 14.66 11.56
CA PHE A 203 6.61 14.12 12.44
C PHE A 203 6.32 12.69 12.91
N SER A 204 5.24 12.10 12.41
CA SER A 204 4.75 10.79 12.86
C SER A 204 4.90 9.70 11.81
N VAL A 205 5.27 10.05 10.58
CA VAL A 205 5.43 9.14 9.44
C VAL A 205 6.71 9.47 8.66
N ASP A 206 7.10 8.60 7.73
CA ASP A 206 8.24 8.81 6.81
C ASP A 206 8.12 10.16 6.08
N ALA A 207 9.25 10.84 5.85
CA ALA A 207 9.26 12.09 5.09
C ALA A 207 8.87 11.89 3.62
N LYS A 208 9.08 10.70 3.06
CA LYS A 208 8.61 10.25 1.75
C LYS A 208 8.14 8.81 1.85
N GLY A 209 7.03 8.49 1.20
CA GLY A 209 6.58 7.11 1.10
C GLY A 209 7.60 6.19 0.41
N THR A 210 7.61 4.93 0.79
CA THR A 210 8.54 3.88 0.36
C THR A 210 7.79 2.69 -0.25
N GLY A 211 8.46 1.58 -0.49
CA GLY A 211 7.79 0.34 -0.91
C GLY A 211 6.74 -0.15 0.09
N ALA A 212 6.88 0.20 1.36
CA ALA A 212 5.92 -0.17 2.40
C ALA A 212 4.60 0.62 2.32
N GLY A 213 4.59 1.79 1.65
CA GLY A 213 3.38 2.61 1.52
C GLY A 213 3.66 4.10 1.35
N GLY A 214 2.64 4.93 1.59
CA GLY A 214 2.80 6.39 1.61
C GLY A 214 2.65 7.09 0.26
N ALA A 215 2.08 6.43 -0.76
CA ALA A 215 1.64 7.12 -1.97
C ALA A 215 0.49 8.08 -1.66
N PHE A 216 0.34 9.12 -2.47
CA PHE A 216 -0.83 9.99 -2.50
C PHE A 216 -1.63 9.68 -3.76
N THR A 217 -2.95 9.71 -3.66
CA THR A 217 -3.86 9.41 -4.79
C THR A 217 -5.21 10.09 -4.63
N THR A 218 -5.98 10.19 -5.71
CA THR A 218 -7.39 10.57 -5.68
C THR A 218 -8.30 9.36 -5.77
N VAL A 219 -9.56 9.52 -5.38
CA VAL A 219 -10.56 8.45 -5.54
C VAL A 219 -10.79 8.08 -7.02
N ALA A 220 -10.64 9.03 -7.94
CA ALA A 220 -10.75 8.80 -9.38
C ALA A 220 -9.57 7.97 -9.92
N ASP A 221 -8.35 8.25 -9.47
CA ASP A 221 -7.18 7.47 -9.87
C ASP A 221 -7.27 6.02 -9.37
N ILE A 222 -7.87 5.78 -8.19
CA ILE A 222 -8.12 4.41 -7.70
C ILE A 222 -9.15 3.68 -8.55
N GLU A 223 -10.19 4.36 -9.02
CA GLU A 223 -11.13 3.79 -10.00
C GLU A 223 -10.40 3.42 -11.29
N SER A 224 -9.57 4.32 -11.82
CA SER A 224 -8.70 4.04 -12.98
C SER A 224 -7.79 2.85 -12.76
N PHE A 225 -7.17 2.74 -11.57
CA PHE A 225 -6.32 1.59 -11.23
C PHE A 225 -7.09 0.26 -11.30
N TRP A 226 -8.27 0.18 -10.66
CA TRP A 226 -9.08 -1.03 -10.71
C TRP A 226 -9.50 -1.37 -12.14
N ASN A 227 -9.92 -0.38 -12.92
CA ASN A 227 -10.31 -0.59 -14.32
C ASN A 227 -9.13 -1.11 -15.16
N CYS A 228 -7.94 -0.52 -15.03
CA CYS A 228 -6.73 -0.98 -15.71
C CYS A 228 -6.32 -2.39 -15.32
N LEU A 229 -6.34 -2.70 -14.02
CA LEU A 229 -5.96 -4.02 -13.51
C LEU A 229 -6.92 -5.10 -14.02
N LEU A 230 -8.23 -4.85 -13.94
CA LEU A 230 -9.26 -5.82 -14.29
C LEU A 230 -9.51 -5.92 -15.80
N SER A 231 -9.12 -4.91 -16.59
CA SER A 231 -9.11 -4.98 -18.05
C SER A 231 -7.79 -5.48 -18.63
N TYR A 232 -6.87 -5.95 -17.77
CA TYR A 232 -5.59 -6.57 -18.15
C TYR A 232 -4.62 -5.61 -18.88
N GLN A 233 -4.71 -4.32 -18.61
CA GLN A 233 -3.81 -3.33 -19.19
C GLN A 233 -2.45 -3.26 -18.46
N LEU A 234 -2.45 -3.56 -17.14
CA LEU A 234 -1.24 -3.55 -16.31
C LEU A 234 -0.47 -4.87 -16.34
N LEU A 235 -1.20 -5.97 -16.36
CA LEU A 235 -0.70 -7.35 -16.33
C LEU A 235 -1.51 -8.19 -17.32
N SER A 236 -0.98 -9.31 -17.79
CA SER A 236 -1.77 -10.26 -18.56
C SER A 236 -2.97 -10.80 -17.75
N GLU A 237 -3.97 -11.33 -18.44
CA GLU A 237 -5.14 -11.95 -17.80
C GLU A 237 -4.72 -13.06 -16.83
N SER A 238 -3.77 -13.90 -17.22
CA SER A 238 -3.27 -14.99 -16.38
C SER A 238 -2.56 -14.47 -15.12
N MET A 239 -1.74 -13.42 -15.25
CA MET A 239 -1.03 -12.83 -14.12
C MET A 239 -1.99 -12.08 -13.20
N THR A 240 -2.96 -11.33 -13.74
CA THR A 240 -4.00 -10.67 -12.93
C THR A 240 -4.79 -11.68 -12.11
N LYS A 241 -5.25 -12.78 -12.73
CA LYS A 241 -5.94 -13.87 -12.01
C LYS A 241 -5.06 -14.50 -10.94
N ASN A 242 -3.78 -14.69 -11.23
CA ASN A 242 -2.80 -15.21 -10.27
C ASN A 242 -2.59 -14.22 -9.11
N MET A 243 -2.41 -12.91 -9.39
CA MET A 243 -2.32 -11.86 -8.36
C MET A 243 -3.49 -11.88 -7.39
N LEU A 244 -4.71 -12.07 -7.92
CA LEU A 244 -5.96 -12.07 -7.15
C LEU A 244 -6.34 -13.43 -6.56
N SER A 245 -5.44 -14.43 -6.62
CA SER A 245 -5.64 -15.75 -6.00
C SER A 245 -5.00 -15.82 -4.62
N ASN A 246 -5.52 -16.66 -3.72
CA ASN A 246 -4.96 -16.80 -2.37
C ASN A 246 -3.63 -17.58 -2.39
N HIS A 247 -2.57 -16.93 -1.92
CA HIS A 247 -1.21 -17.48 -1.82
C HIS A 247 -0.68 -17.60 -0.37
N SER A 248 -1.43 -17.09 0.61
CA SER A 248 -1.01 -17.09 2.02
C SER A 248 -1.32 -18.38 2.78
N GLY A 249 -1.78 -19.42 2.08
CA GLY A 249 -2.09 -20.71 2.69
C GLY A 249 -3.35 -20.67 3.57
N LYS A 250 -3.30 -21.42 4.70
CA LYS A 250 -4.44 -21.53 5.63
C LYS A 250 -4.51 -20.35 6.61
N ASP A 251 -3.39 -19.67 6.81
CA ASP A 251 -3.22 -18.66 7.86
C ASP A 251 -3.63 -17.25 7.42
N GLY A 252 -4.03 -17.08 6.16
CA GLY A 252 -4.42 -15.78 5.63
C GLY A 252 -5.28 -15.86 4.36
N CYS A 253 -5.72 -14.71 3.92
CA CYS A 253 -6.41 -14.51 2.64
C CYS A 253 -5.70 -13.36 1.90
N TYR A 254 -4.55 -13.68 1.27
CA TYR A 254 -3.69 -12.71 0.62
C TYR A 254 -3.21 -13.22 -0.73
N GLY A 255 -3.33 -12.38 -1.75
CA GLY A 255 -2.78 -12.60 -3.08
C GLY A 255 -1.34 -12.08 -3.19
N TYR A 256 -0.92 -11.62 -4.36
CA TYR A 256 0.35 -10.92 -4.48
C TYR A 256 0.14 -9.43 -4.22
N GLY A 257 0.49 -8.98 -2.99
CA GLY A 257 0.37 -7.58 -2.58
C GLY A 257 -1.07 -7.07 -2.40
N ILE A 258 -2.05 -7.94 -2.29
CA ILE A 258 -3.47 -7.59 -2.18
C ILE A 258 -4.21 -8.52 -1.22
N TRP A 259 -5.07 -7.95 -0.39
CA TRP A 259 -5.94 -8.70 0.50
C TRP A 259 -7.13 -9.30 -0.25
N LEU A 260 -7.64 -10.42 0.27
CA LEU A 260 -8.79 -11.13 -0.29
C LEU A 260 -9.83 -11.36 0.82
N ARG A 261 -10.96 -10.69 0.75
CA ARG A 261 -12.08 -10.93 1.66
C ARG A 261 -12.90 -12.11 1.15
N LYS A 262 -12.97 -13.17 1.93
CA LYS A 262 -13.79 -14.35 1.61
C LYS A 262 -15.26 -14.02 1.79
N THR A 263 -16.07 -14.31 0.78
CA THR A 263 -17.54 -14.35 0.83
C THR A 263 -18.02 -15.80 0.84
N ASN A 264 -19.31 -16.02 0.79
CA ASN A 264 -19.88 -17.36 0.71
C ASN A 264 -19.50 -18.10 -0.60
N SER A 265 -19.23 -17.39 -1.68
CA SER A 265 -19.06 -17.96 -3.02
C SER A 265 -17.74 -17.60 -3.72
N HIS A 266 -17.08 -16.50 -3.32
CA HIS A 266 -15.87 -16.00 -4.00
C HIS A 266 -15.01 -15.16 -3.08
N PHE A 267 -13.87 -14.71 -3.59
CA PHE A 267 -13.02 -13.72 -2.94
C PHE A 267 -13.26 -12.33 -3.54
N VAL A 268 -13.32 -11.32 -2.68
CA VAL A 268 -13.36 -9.91 -3.06
C VAL A 268 -11.99 -9.31 -2.77
N PRO A 269 -11.22 -8.92 -3.80
CA PRO A 269 -9.94 -8.25 -3.60
C PRO A 269 -10.14 -6.85 -3.01
N TYR A 270 -9.23 -6.50 -2.11
CA TYR A 270 -9.17 -5.17 -1.50
C TYR A 270 -7.76 -4.82 -1.09
N PHE A 271 -7.46 -3.52 -1.02
CA PHE A 271 -6.23 -3.04 -0.42
C PHE A 271 -6.53 -1.86 0.50
N GLN A 272 -5.72 -1.77 1.54
CA GLN A 272 -5.97 -0.87 2.66
C GLN A 272 -4.69 -0.34 3.25
N GLY A 273 -4.80 0.75 4.00
CA GLY A 273 -3.69 1.33 4.74
C GLY A 273 -4.17 2.16 5.92
N SER A 274 -3.37 2.16 6.97
CA SER A 274 -3.53 2.98 8.15
C SER A 274 -2.17 3.48 8.59
N ASP A 275 -2.07 4.79 8.77
CA ASP A 275 -0.95 5.47 9.40
C ASP A 275 -1.51 6.52 10.36
N PRO A 276 -0.72 7.13 11.25
CA PRO A 276 -1.19 8.23 12.07
C PRO A 276 -1.89 9.32 11.23
N GLY A 277 -3.19 9.50 11.45
CA GLY A 277 -4.03 10.45 10.71
C GLY A 277 -4.45 10.03 9.31
N VAL A 278 -4.19 8.79 8.90
CA VAL A 278 -4.52 8.26 7.57
C VAL A 278 -5.34 6.99 7.70
N SER A 279 -6.47 6.94 6.99
CA SER A 279 -7.24 5.72 6.81
C SER A 279 -7.66 5.59 5.36
N PHE A 280 -7.36 4.46 4.75
CA PHE A 280 -7.63 4.18 3.35
C PHE A 280 -8.09 2.74 3.16
N ILE A 281 -9.18 2.53 2.44
CA ILE A 281 -9.60 1.20 1.98
C ILE A 281 -10.32 1.30 0.66
N THR A 282 -10.05 0.35 -0.21
CA THR A 282 -10.81 0.15 -1.46
C THR A 282 -10.99 -1.33 -1.74
N SER A 283 -12.12 -1.70 -2.30
CA SER A 283 -12.43 -3.05 -2.72
C SER A 283 -13.17 -3.05 -4.05
N TYR A 284 -13.00 -4.14 -4.81
CA TYR A 284 -13.75 -4.37 -6.03
C TYR A 284 -14.35 -5.79 -6.04
N ASP A 285 -15.66 -5.90 -5.90
CA ASP A 285 -16.35 -7.17 -6.08
C ASP A 285 -16.62 -7.39 -7.57
N ILE A 286 -15.81 -8.27 -8.17
CA ILE A 286 -15.86 -8.56 -9.61
C ILE A 286 -17.21 -9.17 -10.00
N SER A 287 -17.80 -9.99 -9.11
CA SER A 287 -19.09 -10.66 -9.40
C SER A 287 -20.28 -9.71 -9.41
N GLN A 288 -20.20 -8.63 -8.63
CA GLN A 288 -21.22 -7.60 -8.51
C GLN A 288 -20.89 -6.33 -9.30
N GLN A 289 -19.71 -6.26 -9.92
CA GLN A 289 -19.14 -5.04 -10.50
C GLN A 289 -19.26 -3.84 -9.54
N LEU A 290 -18.98 -4.10 -8.26
CA LEU A 290 -19.14 -3.14 -7.16
C LEU A 290 -17.78 -2.70 -6.66
N MET A 291 -17.46 -1.42 -6.84
CA MET A 291 -16.29 -0.79 -6.25
C MET A 291 -16.68 0.10 -5.08
N VAL A 292 -15.86 0.06 -4.04
CA VAL A 292 -15.94 0.97 -2.90
C VAL A 292 -14.57 1.59 -2.68
N VAL A 293 -14.49 2.91 -2.54
CA VAL A 293 -13.30 3.66 -2.13
C VAL A 293 -13.67 4.56 -0.97
N LEU A 294 -13.05 4.35 0.18
CA LEU A 294 -13.21 5.15 1.39
C LEU A 294 -11.84 5.64 1.86
N VAL A 295 -11.73 6.91 2.17
CA VAL A 295 -10.50 7.53 2.61
C VAL A 295 -10.79 8.63 3.63
N SER A 296 -9.93 8.76 4.65
CA SER A 296 -9.94 9.84 5.61
C SER A 296 -8.52 10.33 5.88
N ASN A 297 -8.36 11.64 5.97
CA ASN A 297 -7.14 12.31 6.41
C ASN A 297 -7.19 12.72 7.89
N TYR A 298 -8.06 12.08 8.67
CA TYR A 298 -8.21 12.25 10.13
C TYR A 298 -8.07 10.92 10.88
N GLY A 299 -7.71 9.82 10.21
CA GLY A 299 -7.59 8.50 10.83
C GLY A 299 -8.93 7.88 11.28
N ASP A 300 -10.06 8.30 10.65
CA ASP A 300 -11.39 7.76 10.97
C ASP A 300 -11.49 6.27 10.63
N ASN A 301 -12.39 5.57 11.32
CA ASN A 301 -12.61 4.14 11.10
C ASN A 301 -13.39 3.85 9.80
N VAL A 302 -12.70 3.93 8.66
CA VAL A 302 -13.27 3.64 7.33
C VAL A 302 -13.66 2.17 7.16
N TRP A 303 -13.09 1.25 7.96
CA TRP A 303 -13.40 -0.19 7.92
C TRP A 303 -14.78 -0.50 8.47
N GLU A 304 -15.19 0.20 9.53
CA GLU A 304 -16.54 0.09 10.06
C GLU A 304 -17.56 0.59 9.04
N LEU A 305 -17.32 1.74 8.45
CA LEU A 305 -18.15 2.28 7.38
C LEU A 305 -18.25 1.30 6.18
N LEU A 306 -17.14 0.68 5.78
CA LEU A 306 -17.17 -0.33 4.72
C LEU A 306 -18.02 -1.54 5.10
N ARG A 307 -17.92 -2.00 6.36
CA ARG A 307 -18.74 -3.12 6.86
C ARG A 307 -20.23 -2.80 6.78
N ASP A 308 -20.61 -1.59 7.18
CA ASP A 308 -22.01 -1.14 7.15
C ASP A 308 -22.54 -1.00 5.72
N ILE A 309 -21.70 -0.46 4.81
CA ILE A 309 -22.01 -0.40 3.38
C ILE A 309 -22.24 -1.81 2.81
N ASN A 310 -21.33 -2.75 3.09
CA ASN A 310 -21.44 -4.12 2.63
C ASN A 310 -22.70 -4.79 3.18
N ASN A 311 -23.01 -4.64 4.46
CA ASN A 311 -24.23 -5.20 5.06
C ASN A 311 -25.49 -4.69 4.34
N ASN A 312 -25.54 -3.42 3.96
CA ASN A 312 -26.69 -2.85 3.24
C ASN A 312 -26.76 -3.27 1.77
N LEU A 313 -25.61 -3.42 1.09
CA LEU A 313 -25.56 -3.76 -0.33
C LEU A 313 -25.71 -5.26 -0.63
N TYR A 314 -25.34 -6.13 0.33
CA TYR A 314 -25.44 -7.59 0.19
C TYR A 314 -26.67 -8.20 0.91
N SER A 315 -27.46 -7.39 1.62
CA SER A 315 -28.68 -7.83 2.34
C SER A 315 -29.94 -7.86 1.46
N ASN A 316 -29.83 -7.50 0.17
CA ASN A 316 -30.95 -7.49 -0.80
C ASN A 316 -30.80 -8.55 -1.88
#